data_ca2fe2426548b6c0f8ac9e5e11b230cb
#
_entry.id   ca2fe2426548b6c0f8ac9e5e11b230cb
#
_cell.length_a   1.000
_cell.length_b   1.000
_cell.length_c   1.000
_cell.angle_alpha   90.00
_cell.angle_beta   90.00
_cell.angle_gamma   90.00
#
_symmetry.space_group_name_H-M   'P 1'
#
loop_
_entity.id
_entity.type
_entity.pdbx_description
1 polymer ?
#
loop_
_entity_poly.entity_id
_entity_poly.type
_entity_poly.pdbx_seq_one_letter_code
_entity_poly.pdbx_strand_id
1 'polypeptide(L)'
;HSALVHADPQTPDLAELIGEMAGRTQSGYLFGGLTASRNQAVQFAWQNSADPKQGVLTGGLSGVAWSPEVQILSRVTQGCAPISKEREITEAEGHVVYKLDGLPALDVLMADLKVSLSEPQSALKAVRSTLVGLTSAGQQGVGRTGSLGADVRVRHIVGLDPTRQGVAIADHVQAGQKLAFCQMS
;
A
#
# COMPACT_ATOMS: atom_id res chain seq x y z
N HIS A 1 10.65 22.33 0.96
CA HIS A 1 11.43 21.38 0.15
C HIS A 1 10.63 20.10 0.00
N SER A 2 10.60 19.54 -1.19
CA SER A 2 10.07 18.19 -1.46
C SER A 2 11.24 17.26 -1.79
N ALA A 3 11.12 15.96 -1.52
CA ALA A 3 12.20 15.04 -1.82
C ALA A 3 11.69 13.73 -2.43
N LEU A 4 12.41 13.23 -3.45
CA LEU A 4 12.31 11.88 -3.96
C LEU A 4 13.36 11.03 -3.27
N VAL A 5 12.95 9.91 -2.68
CA VAL A 5 13.87 8.99 -2.02
C VAL A 5 13.65 7.55 -2.46
N HIS A 6 14.74 6.82 -2.54
CA HIS A 6 14.75 5.38 -2.67
C HIS A 6 15.36 4.78 -1.41
N ALA A 7 14.76 3.74 -0.87
CA ALA A 7 15.19 3.12 0.37
C ALA A 7 15.44 1.62 0.18
N ASP A 8 16.50 1.13 0.81
CA ASP A 8 16.72 -0.31 0.91
C ASP A 8 15.75 -0.89 1.95
N PRO A 9 14.87 -1.85 1.57
CA PRO A 9 13.89 -2.42 2.48
C PRO A 9 14.50 -3.19 3.65
N GLN A 10 15.78 -3.55 3.59
CA GLN A 10 16.51 -4.23 4.66
C GLN A 10 17.14 -3.25 5.67
N THR A 11 16.97 -1.95 5.48
CA THR A 11 17.47 -0.94 6.43
C THR A 11 16.71 -1.07 7.75
N PRO A 12 17.42 -1.22 8.89
CA PRO A 12 16.79 -1.22 10.20
C PRO A 12 15.98 0.07 10.43
N ASP A 13 14.86 -0.05 11.11
CA ASP A 13 13.98 1.08 11.52
C ASP A 13 13.58 2.01 10.36
N LEU A 14 13.47 1.45 9.14
CA LEU A 14 13.23 2.20 7.91
C LEU A 14 11.97 3.10 7.99
N ALA A 15 10.90 2.61 8.63
CA ALA A 15 9.67 3.39 8.75
C ALA A 15 9.87 4.65 9.61
N GLU A 16 10.63 4.54 10.70
CA GLU A 16 10.98 5.66 11.57
C GLU A 16 11.88 6.66 10.83
N LEU A 17 12.90 6.15 10.12
CA LEU A 17 13.80 6.96 9.33
C LEU A 17 13.08 7.75 8.23
N ILE A 18 12.12 7.14 7.52
CA ILE A 18 11.27 7.82 6.53
C ILE A 18 10.42 8.91 7.21
N GLY A 19 9.83 8.61 8.37
CA GLY A 19 9.04 9.57 9.15
C GLY A 19 9.88 10.77 9.61
N GLU A 20 11.09 10.53 10.10
CA GLU A 20 12.03 11.59 10.50
C GLU A 20 12.44 12.47 9.30
N MET A 21 12.76 11.86 8.17
CA MET A 21 13.09 12.60 6.95
C MET A 21 11.91 13.44 6.43
N ALA A 22 10.70 12.89 6.44
CA ALA A 22 9.51 13.63 6.06
C ALA A 22 9.30 14.85 6.97
N GLY A 23 9.51 14.71 8.28
CA GLY A 23 9.45 15.80 9.24
C GLY A 23 10.51 16.89 9.04
N ARG A 24 11.64 16.57 8.42
CA ARG A 24 12.72 17.55 8.09
C ARG A 24 12.45 18.31 6.79
N THR A 25 11.52 17.87 5.95
CA THR A 25 11.10 18.63 4.77
C THR A 25 10.10 19.71 5.16
N GLN A 26 10.22 20.92 4.66
CA GLN A 26 9.29 22.03 4.98
C GLN A 26 7.85 21.73 4.56
N SER A 27 7.65 20.97 3.49
CA SER A 27 6.35 20.57 2.99
C SER A 27 5.82 19.30 3.65
N GLY A 28 6.64 18.56 4.40
CA GLY A 28 6.33 17.19 4.84
C GLY A 28 6.20 16.19 3.67
N TYR A 29 6.53 16.62 2.42
CA TYR A 29 6.25 15.82 1.23
C TYR A 29 7.48 15.04 0.78
N LEU A 30 7.44 13.75 1.07
CA LEU A 30 8.44 12.77 0.69
C LEU A 30 7.76 11.73 -0.21
N PHE A 31 8.34 11.44 -1.37
CA PHE A 31 7.82 10.42 -2.28
C PHE A 31 8.96 9.58 -2.84
N GLY A 32 8.66 8.40 -3.36
CA GLY A 32 9.68 7.49 -3.85
C GLY A 32 9.26 6.04 -3.72
N GLY A 33 10.23 5.16 -3.44
CA GLY A 33 9.95 3.74 -3.34
C GLY A 33 11.06 2.93 -2.70
N LEU A 34 10.73 1.68 -2.40
CA LEU A 34 11.72 0.72 -1.95
C LEU A 34 12.49 0.16 -3.15
N THR A 35 13.80 0.03 -2.99
CA THR A 35 14.64 -0.63 -4.00
C THR A 35 14.35 -2.11 -4.01
N ALA A 36 14.23 -2.71 -5.21
CA ALA A 36 14.05 -4.14 -5.37
C ALA A 36 15.20 -4.71 -6.20
N SER A 37 15.86 -5.71 -5.66
CA SER A 37 16.93 -6.43 -6.35
C SER A 37 16.83 -7.92 -6.05
N ARG A 38 17.24 -8.74 -7.00
CA ARG A 38 17.32 -10.19 -6.79
C ARG A 38 18.47 -10.61 -5.88
N ASN A 39 19.53 -9.81 -5.82
CA ASN A 39 20.73 -10.14 -5.05
C ASN A 39 20.97 -9.10 -3.95
N GLN A 40 21.42 -7.91 -4.35
CA GLN A 40 21.77 -6.85 -3.41
C GLN A 40 21.17 -5.53 -3.92
N ALA A 41 20.44 -4.84 -3.06
CA ALA A 41 19.97 -3.51 -3.35
C ALA A 41 21.14 -2.53 -3.33
N VAL A 42 21.32 -1.78 -4.40
CA VAL A 42 22.30 -0.70 -4.49
C VAL A 42 21.60 0.60 -4.77
N GLN A 43 22.18 1.67 -4.26
CA GLN A 43 21.66 3.01 -4.38
C GLN A 43 22.78 3.92 -4.89
N PHE A 44 22.39 5.00 -5.55
CA PHE A 44 23.32 5.96 -6.10
C PHE A 44 23.09 7.32 -5.43
N ALA A 45 24.17 7.91 -4.93
CA ALA A 45 24.18 9.27 -4.45
C ALA A 45 25.41 10.00 -4.99
N TRP A 46 25.20 11.18 -5.53
CA TRP A 46 26.32 12.01 -5.98
C TRP A 46 27.07 12.55 -4.77
N GLN A 47 28.34 12.23 -4.70
CA GLN A 47 29.26 12.86 -3.78
C GLN A 47 30.27 13.65 -4.60
N ASN A 48 30.62 14.84 -4.15
CA ASN A 48 31.63 15.69 -4.80
C ASN A 48 33.04 15.14 -4.51
N SER A 49 33.31 13.92 -4.98
CA SER A 49 34.54 13.16 -4.74
C SER A 49 35.15 12.75 -6.07
N ALA A 50 36.48 12.72 -6.10
CA ALA A 50 37.24 12.27 -7.26
C ALA A 50 37.16 10.72 -7.48
N ASP A 51 36.63 9.96 -6.51
CA ASP A 51 36.47 8.51 -6.62
C ASP A 51 35.07 8.14 -7.13
N PRO A 52 34.96 7.59 -8.36
CA PRO A 52 33.67 7.20 -8.94
C PRO A 52 32.97 6.05 -8.19
N LYS A 53 33.66 5.30 -7.34
CA LYS A 53 33.10 4.24 -6.52
C LYS A 53 32.36 4.76 -5.28
N GLN A 54 32.61 5.98 -4.86
CA GLN A 54 31.96 6.59 -3.71
C GLN A 54 30.50 6.97 -3.95
N GLY A 55 30.01 6.89 -5.17
CA GLY A 55 28.59 7.13 -5.51
C GLY A 55 27.69 5.90 -5.43
N VAL A 56 28.23 4.70 -5.16
CA VAL A 56 27.44 3.46 -5.05
C VAL A 56 27.38 3.05 -3.59
N LEU A 57 26.17 3.01 -3.06
CA LEU A 57 25.89 2.76 -1.65
C LEU A 57 25.03 1.51 -1.48
N THR A 58 25.13 0.90 -0.30
CA THR A 58 24.29 -0.24 0.11
C THR A 58 23.64 0.09 1.44
N GLY A 59 22.37 -0.27 1.60
CA GLY A 59 21.58 0.08 2.78
C GLY A 59 21.16 1.56 2.82
N GLY A 60 20.30 1.91 3.75
CA GLY A 60 19.86 3.28 3.99
C GLY A 60 18.94 3.84 2.90
N LEU A 61 19.00 5.15 2.75
CA LEU A 61 18.22 5.92 1.78
C LEU A 61 19.13 6.76 0.89
N SER A 62 18.76 6.91 -0.36
CA SER A 62 19.33 7.89 -1.28
C SER A 62 18.23 8.67 -1.99
N GLY A 63 18.51 9.91 -2.40
CA GLY A 63 17.48 10.69 -3.06
C GLY A 63 17.92 12.07 -3.48
N VAL A 64 16.95 12.85 -3.93
CA VAL A 64 17.12 14.23 -4.35
C VAL A 64 16.10 15.11 -3.66
N ALA A 65 16.56 16.20 -3.06
CA ALA A 65 15.70 17.23 -2.50
C ALA A 65 15.68 18.45 -3.44
N TRP A 66 14.49 19.03 -3.59
CA TRP A 66 14.29 20.24 -4.39
C TRP A 66 13.93 21.42 -3.50
N SER A 67 14.39 22.61 -3.93
CA SER A 67 13.97 23.84 -3.28
C SER A 67 12.48 24.11 -3.49
N PRO A 68 11.85 24.97 -2.64
CA PRO A 68 10.42 25.30 -2.76
C PRO A 68 10.04 25.96 -4.09
N GLU A 69 11.01 26.52 -4.80
CA GLU A 69 10.80 27.17 -6.10
C GLU A 69 10.52 26.18 -7.23
N VAL A 70 10.89 24.88 -7.02
CA VAL A 70 10.65 23.83 -7.99
C VAL A 70 9.26 23.24 -7.75
N GLN A 71 8.35 23.46 -8.69
CA GLN A 71 7.02 22.83 -8.65
C GLN A 71 7.14 21.37 -9.05
N ILE A 72 6.74 20.47 -8.13
CA ILE A 72 6.76 19.03 -8.35
C ILE A 72 5.32 18.52 -8.33
N LEU A 73 4.96 17.79 -9.38
CA LEU A 73 3.75 17.01 -9.46
C LEU A 73 4.12 15.53 -9.38
N SER A 74 3.69 14.86 -8.35
CA SER A 74 3.86 13.40 -8.25
C SER A 74 2.52 12.69 -8.39
N ARG A 75 2.56 11.49 -8.94
CA ARG A 75 1.42 10.58 -8.98
C ARG A 75 1.90 9.19 -8.59
N VAL A 76 1.15 8.55 -7.72
CA VAL A 76 1.32 7.13 -7.41
C VAL A 76 0.29 6.36 -8.22
N THR A 77 0.74 5.39 -8.99
CA THR A 77 -0.13 4.41 -9.63
C THR A 77 -0.02 3.11 -8.86
N GLN A 78 -1.14 2.66 -8.31
CA GLN A 78 -1.24 1.31 -7.77
C GLN A 78 -1.40 0.37 -8.96
N GLY A 79 -0.59 -0.68 -9.04
CA GLY A 79 -0.67 -1.68 -10.13
C GLY A 79 -1.92 -2.57 -10.05
N CYS A 80 -3.03 -2.05 -9.55
CA CYS A 80 -4.29 -2.75 -9.40
C CYS A 80 -5.48 -1.80 -9.63
N ALA A 81 -6.58 -2.36 -10.11
CA ALA A 81 -7.84 -1.66 -10.32
C ALA A 81 -8.91 -2.18 -9.34
N PRO A 82 -9.75 -1.31 -8.79
CA PRO A 82 -10.86 -1.74 -7.94
C PRO A 82 -11.87 -2.56 -8.76
N ILE A 83 -12.28 -3.70 -8.21
CA ILE A 83 -13.32 -4.58 -8.77
C ILE A 83 -14.62 -4.47 -7.98
N SER A 84 -14.60 -3.76 -6.88
CA SER A 84 -15.76 -3.52 -6.02
C SER A 84 -15.93 -2.04 -5.72
N LYS A 85 -17.11 -1.66 -5.23
CA LYS A 85 -17.31 -0.37 -4.58
C LYS A 85 -16.54 -0.30 -3.28
N GLU A 86 -16.20 0.91 -2.86
CA GLU A 86 -15.64 1.17 -1.54
C GLU A 86 -16.71 0.99 -0.46
N ARG A 87 -16.37 0.33 0.64
CA ARG A 87 -17.23 0.09 1.80
C ARG A 87 -16.52 0.46 3.09
N GLU A 88 -17.28 0.84 4.09
CA GLU A 88 -16.75 1.08 5.43
C GLU A 88 -16.54 -0.23 6.19
N ILE A 89 -15.39 -0.35 6.85
CA ILE A 89 -15.14 -1.41 7.81
C ILE A 89 -15.92 -1.07 9.09
N THR A 90 -16.97 -1.82 9.36
CA THR A 90 -17.84 -1.60 10.53
C THR A 90 -17.48 -2.50 11.71
N GLU A 91 -16.75 -3.59 11.49
CA GLU A 91 -16.24 -4.47 12.55
C GLU A 91 -14.90 -5.10 12.12
N ALA A 92 -13.86 -4.95 12.94
CA ALA A 92 -12.54 -5.53 12.71
C ALA A 92 -11.82 -5.81 14.03
N GLU A 93 -10.90 -6.77 14.02
CA GLU A 93 -10.04 -7.11 15.14
C GLU A 93 -8.63 -7.48 14.62
N GLY A 94 -7.61 -6.73 15.04
CA GLY A 94 -6.23 -6.95 14.60
C GLY A 94 -6.05 -6.77 13.09
N HIS A 95 -5.92 -7.86 12.37
CA HIS A 95 -5.77 -7.88 10.91
C HIS A 95 -6.99 -8.52 10.19
N VAL A 96 -8.07 -8.78 10.92
CA VAL A 96 -9.27 -9.43 10.36
C VAL A 96 -10.42 -8.44 10.29
N VAL A 97 -11.02 -8.32 9.12
CA VAL A 97 -12.26 -7.58 8.88
C VAL A 97 -13.43 -8.55 8.98
N TYR A 98 -14.39 -8.28 9.87
CA TYR A 98 -15.57 -9.10 10.05
C TYR A 98 -16.81 -8.54 9.36
N LYS A 99 -16.94 -7.19 9.29
CA LYS A 99 -18.09 -6.58 8.61
C LYS A 99 -17.67 -5.39 7.72
N LEU A 100 -18.32 -5.32 6.56
CA LEU A 100 -18.25 -4.23 5.60
C LEU A 100 -19.66 -3.68 5.38
N ASP A 101 -19.87 -2.39 5.65
CA ASP A 101 -21.21 -1.75 5.63
C ASP A 101 -22.25 -2.54 6.47
N GLY A 102 -21.81 -3.15 7.58
CA GLY A 102 -22.66 -3.99 8.45
C GLY A 102 -22.90 -5.42 7.95
N LEU A 103 -22.44 -5.79 6.75
CA LEU A 103 -22.59 -7.14 6.18
C LEU A 103 -21.34 -7.99 6.47
N PRO A 104 -21.46 -9.33 6.59
CA PRO A 104 -20.32 -10.21 6.78
C PRO A 104 -19.29 -10.05 5.67
N ALA A 105 -18.02 -9.81 6.04
CA ALA A 105 -16.97 -9.45 5.10
C ALA A 105 -16.67 -10.58 4.09
N LEU A 106 -16.76 -11.83 4.53
CA LEU A 106 -16.55 -12.99 3.66
C LEU A 106 -17.66 -13.12 2.61
N ASP A 107 -18.92 -12.91 3.00
CA ASP A 107 -20.04 -12.94 2.05
C ASP A 107 -19.92 -11.83 1.01
N VAL A 108 -19.53 -10.63 1.45
CA VAL A 108 -19.28 -9.48 0.55
C VAL A 108 -18.15 -9.81 -0.43
N LEU A 109 -17.05 -10.39 0.04
CA LEU A 109 -15.93 -10.80 -0.82
C LEU A 109 -16.38 -11.83 -1.88
N MET A 110 -17.10 -12.87 -1.45
CA MET A 110 -17.58 -13.91 -2.37
C MET A 110 -18.55 -13.36 -3.42
N ALA A 111 -19.46 -12.47 -3.01
CA ALA A 111 -20.40 -11.82 -3.92
C ALA A 111 -19.68 -10.91 -4.95
N ASP A 112 -18.71 -10.09 -4.52
CA ASP A 112 -17.94 -9.22 -5.42
C ASP A 112 -17.08 -10.02 -6.41
N LEU A 113 -16.51 -11.14 -5.99
CA LEU A 113 -15.74 -12.05 -6.83
C LEU A 113 -16.61 -12.94 -7.72
N LYS A 114 -17.93 -12.98 -7.47
CA LYS A 114 -18.89 -13.88 -8.15
C LYS A 114 -18.49 -15.35 -8.06
N VAL A 115 -17.98 -15.76 -6.90
CA VAL A 115 -17.59 -17.15 -6.62
C VAL A 115 -18.37 -17.67 -5.40
N SER A 116 -18.43 -19.00 -5.27
CA SER A 116 -19.10 -19.68 -4.15
C SER A 116 -18.12 -20.53 -3.37
N LEU A 117 -18.28 -20.59 -2.07
CA LEU A 117 -17.54 -21.52 -1.20
C LEU A 117 -17.87 -22.99 -1.48
N SER A 118 -18.97 -23.28 -2.20
CA SER A 118 -19.27 -24.63 -2.70
C SER A 118 -18.30 -25.09 -3.79
N GLU A 119 -17.55 -24.17 -4.40
CA GLU A 119 -16.48 -24.44 -5.37
C GLU A 119 -15.12 -24.00 -4.83
N PRO A 120 -14.53 -24.76 -3.87
CA PRO A 120 -13.36 -24.28 -3.11
C PRO A 120 -12.13 -23.91 -3.95
N GLN A 121 -11.88 -24.65 -5.02
CA GLN A 121 -10.73 -24.40 -5.89
C GLN A 121 -10.87 -23.07 -6.67
N SER A 122 -12.07 -22.81 -7.19
CA SER A 122 -12.40 -21.58 -7.91
C SER A 122 -12.33 -20.36 -6.97
N ALA A 123 -12.94 -20.51 -5.79
CA ALA A 123 -12.91 -19.46 -4.76
C ALA A 123 -11.48 -19.15 -4.30
N LEU A 124 -10.67 -20.19 -4.02
CA LEU A 124 -9.29 -20.01 -3.56
C LEU A 124 -8.42 -19.30 -4.61
N LYS A 125 -8.58 -19.66 -5.89
CA LYS A 125 -7.86 -19.00 -6.99
C LYS A 125 -8.26 -17.53 -7.11
N ALA A 126 -9.55 -17.22 -7.05
CA ALA A 126 -10.06 -15.86 -7.11
C ALA A 126 -9.56 -15.02 -5.94
N VAL A 127 -9.63 -15.54 -4.69
CA VAL A 127 -9.14 -14.83 -3.50
C VAL A 127 -7.64 -14.57 -3.57
N ARG A 128 -6.83 -15.54 -4.03
CA ARG A 128 -5.37 -15.36 -4.15
C ARG A 128 -4.96 -14.28 -5.15
N SER A 129 -5.77 -14.02 -6.16
CA SER A 129 -5.54 -12.95 -7.14
C SER A 129 -6.15 -11.60 -6.73
N THR A 130 -6.84 -11.57 -5.59
CA THR A 130 -7.51 -10.36 -5.09
C THR A 130 -6.67 -9.67 -4.04
N LEU A 131 -6.58 -8.37 -4.18
CA LEU A 131 -5.94 -7.45 -3.25
C LEU A 131 -7.01 -6.59 -2.59
N VAL A 132 -6.62 -5.88 -1.55
CA VAL A 132 -7.47 -4.96 -0.82
C VAL A 132 -6.84 -3.57 -0.84
N GLY A 133 -7.58 -2.58 -1.31
CA GLY A 133 -7.25 -1.18 -1.15
C GLY A 133 -7.85 -0.66 0.15
N LEU A 134 -7.00 -0.23 1.08
CA LEU A 134 -7.36 0.34 2.38
C LEU A 134 -7.17 1.86 2.36
N THR A 135 -8.17 2.59 2.85
CA THR A 135 -8.14 4.04 2.97
C THR A 135 -8.43 4.44 4.41
N SER A 136 -7.76 5.45 4.93
CA SER A 136 -8.02 5.97 6.27
C SER A 136 -9.42 6.55 6.41
N ALA A 137 -9.95 6.58 7.64
CA ALA A 137 -11.26 7.16 7.92
C ALA A 137 -11.33 8.62 7.44
N GLY A 138 -12.43 8.98 6.78
CA GLY A 138 -12.64 10.34 6.26
C GLY A 138 -12.01 10.65 4.90
N GLN A 139 -11.20 9.76 4.33
CA GLN A 139 -10.62 9.91 3.00
C GLN A 139 -11.42 9.11 1.94
N GLN A 140 -11.32 9.50 0.68
CA GLN A 140 -11.89 8.75 -0.44
C GLN A 140 -10.81 7.90 -1.10
N GLY A 141 -11.00 6.58 -1.08
CA GLY A 141 -10.04 5.63 -1.63
C GLY A 141 -10.21 5.35 -3.10
N VAL A 142 -11.46 5.37 -3.59
CA VAL A 142 -11.77 5.15 -5.01
C VAL A 142 -12.24 6.47 -5.63
N GLY A 143 -11.48 6.96 -6.59
CA GLY A 143 -11.82 8.18 -7.31
C GLY A 143 -13.02 8.01 -8.24
N ARG A 144 -13.60 9.14 -8.69
CA ARG A 144 -14.72 9.16 -9.66
C ARG A 144 -14.40 8.47 -10.97
N THR A 145 -13.12 8.33 -11.31
CA THR A 145 -12.61 7.62 -12.51
C THR A 145 -12.50 6.11 -12.32
N GLY A 146 -12.88 5.58 -11.13
CA GLY A 146 -12.76 4.16 -10.82
C GLY A 146 -11.31 3.69 -10.56
N SER A 147 -10.38 4.61 -10.35
CA SER A 147 -9.00 4.31 -9.95
C SER A 147 -8.80 4.48 -8.45
N LEU A 148 -7.84 3.75 -7.87
CA LEU A 148 -7.44 3.94 -6.47
C LEU A 148 -6.75 5.30 -6.29
N GLY A 149 -7.08 5.99 -5.20
CA GLY A 149 -6.46 7.26 -4.83
C GLY A 149 -4.99 7.12 -4.40
N ALA A 150 -4.28 8.24 -4.32
CA ALA A 150 -2.86 8.26 -3.93
C ALA A 150 -2.62 7.75 -2.50
N ASP A 151 -3.60 7.90 -1.62
CA ASP A 151 -3.50 7.53 -0.21
C ASP A 151 -4.01 6.10 0.10
N VAL A 152 -4.31 5.32 -0.94
CA VAL A 152 -4.78 3.94 -0.78
C VAL A 152 -3.60 3.00 -0.59
N ARG A 153 -3.62 2.26 0.51
CA ARG A 153 -2.65 1.20 0.78
C ARG A 153 -3.18 -0.13 0.24
N VAL A 154 -2.47 -0.71 -0.72
CA VAL A 154 -2.84 -2.01 -1.28
C VAL A 154 -2.18 -3.14 -0.48
N ARG A 155 -2.99 -4.14 -0.09
CA ARG A 155 -2.57 -5.27 0.75
C ARG A 155 -3.12 -6.59 0.22
N HIS A 156 -2.44 -7.67 0.56
CA HIS A 156 -2.90 -9.02 0.25
C HIS A 156 -3.96 -9.49 1.23
N ILE A 157 -4.88 -10.32 0.75
CA ILE A 157 -5.71 -11.18 1.58
C ILE A 157 -4.82 -12.37 1.99
N VAL A 158 -4.64 -12.57 3.29
CA VAL A 158 -3.75 -13.60 3.85
C VAL A 158 -4.51 -14.78 4.45
N GLY A 159 -5.82 -14.66 4.63
CA GLY A 159 -6.65 -15.75 5.15
C GLY A 159 -8.14 -15.43 5.11
N LEU A 160 -8.92 -16.47 5.31
CA LEU A 160 -10.37 -16.41 5.46
C LEU A 160 -10.76 -17.10 6.77
N ASP A 161 -11.71 -16.55 7.50
CA ASP A 161 -12.33 -17.14 8.67
C ASP A 161 -13.81 -17.46 8.36
N PRO A 162 -14.12 -18.70 7.92
CA PRO A 162 -15.49 -19.07 7.60
C PRO A 162 -16.41 -19.13 8.84
N THR A 163 -15.84 -19.33 10.03
CA THR A 163 -16.62 -19.45 11.27
C THR A 163 -17.20 -18.10 11.71
N ARG A 164 -16.38 -17.05 11.67
CA ARG A 164 -16.78 -15.67 12.02
C ARG A 164 -17.05 -14.79 10.78
N GLN A 165 -17.04 -15.40 9.58
CA GLN A 165 -17.27 -14.70 8.30
C GLN A 165 -16.27 -13.57 8.04
N GLY A 166 -15.02 -13.78 8.46
CA GLY A 166 -13.95 -12.77 8.41
C GLY A 166 -13.01 -12.92 7.22
N VAL A 167 -12.36 -11.81 6.88
CA VAL A 167 -11.30 -11.71 5.86
C VAL A 167 -10.05 -11.14 6.51
N ALA A 168 -8.97 -11.93 6.54
CA ALA A 168 -7.69 -11.52 7.09
C ALA A 168 -6.83 -10.81 6.03
N ILE A 169 -6.27 -9.66 6.39
CA ILE A 169 -5.54 -8.76 5.51
C ILE A 169 -4.12 -8.57 6.05
N ALA A 170 -3.14 -8.41 5.16
CA ALA A 170 -1.74 -8.19 5.53
C ALA A 170 -1.48 -6.75 6.01
N ASP A 171 -2.33 -6.24 6.90
CA ASP A 171 -2.19 -4.94 7.56
C ASP A 171 -3.05 -4.92 8.83
N HIS A 172 -2.79 -3.97 9.73
CA HIS A 172 -3.67 -3.71 10.85
C HIS A 172 -4.90 -2.92 10.38
N VAL A 173 -6.09 -3.40 10.72
CA VAL A 173 -7.36 -2.81 10.30
C VAL A 173 -8.20 -2.36 11.49
N GLN A 174 -8.97 -1.30 11.28
CA GLN A 174 -9.83 -0.71 12.30
C GLN A 174 -11.18 -0.31 11.72
N ALA A 175 -12.22 -0.35 12.55
CA ALA A 175 -13.52 0.19 12.19
C ALA A 175 -13.40 1.69 11.81
N GLY A 176 -14.20 2.14 10.84
CA GLY A 176 -14.16 3.49 10.29
C GLY A 176 -13.19 3.66 9.11
N GLN A 177 -12.27 2.75 8.87
CA GLN A 177 -11.51 2.70 7.62
C GLN A 177 -12.41 2.25 6.47
N LYS A 178 -11.97 2.54 5.25
CA LYS A 178 -12.67 2.07 4.04
C LYS A 178 -11.85 1.05 3.29
N LEU A 179 -12.55 0.14 2.63
CA LEU A 179 -11.99 -0.99 1.92
C LEU A 179 -12.66 -1.15 0.55
N ALA A 180 -11.85 -1.38 -0.48
CA ALA A 180 -12.30 -1.85 -1.79
C ALA A 180 -11.47 -3.06 -2.21
N PHE A 181 -12.11 -4.09 -2.77
CA PHE A 181 -11.40 -5.19 -3.40
C PHE A 181 -10.87 -4.76 -4.75
N CYS A 182 -9.67 -5.20 -5.09
CA CYS A 182 -8.99 -4.86 -6.33
C CYS A 182 -8.21 -6.05 -6.91
N GLN A 183 -7.91 -5.98 -8.19
CA GLN A 183 -7.09 -6.98 -8.89
C GLN A 183 -5.94 -6.29 -9.61
N MET A 184 -4.84 -7.01 -9.77
CA MET A 184 -3.73 -6.54 -10.59
C MET A 184 -4.22 -6.32 -12.03
N SER A 185 -3.91 -5.15 -12.57
CA SER A 185 -4.24 -4.74 -13.94
C SER A 185 -3.16 -5.19 -14.92
#